data_e44a74ec3298869ec4bf5074b4307ef6
#
_entry.id   e44a74ec3298869ec4bf5074b4307ef6
#
_cell.length_a   1.000
_cell.length_b   1.000
_cell.length_c   1.000
_cell.angle_alpha   90.00
_cell.angle_beta   90.00
_cell.angle_gamma   90.00
#
_symmetry.space_group_name_H-M   'P 1'
#
loop_
_entity.id
_entity.type
_entity.pdbx_description
1 polymer ?
#
loop_
_entity_poly.entity_id
_entity_poly.type
_entity_poly.pdbx_seq_one_letter_code
_entity_poly.pdbx_strand_id
1 'polypeptide(L)'
;FQYDSKKSGGVTMSHLRFGKSPIKSTYYVSKANFVACHNPSYLDKFDMVQDVKPGGAFLINCPYDTAEALDPHLPADAKKYIAKNKIRVYTIDAIAIAREIGLGNRTNAVLQAAFFKLAKILPEEDAVNYMKDAIRTTYGRKGEKIVNMNIQAVDAGIEKVKEIAVPASWKTPAPDAPAQALTGGLDHAKDFVEKMLVPVNKMQGDKLPVSAF
;
A
#
# COMPACT_ATOMS: atom_id res chain seq x y z
N PHE A 1 -2.32 3.86 -14.37
CA PHE A 1 -3.12 2.93 -13.58
C PHE A 1 -3.04 1.53 -14.22
N GLN A 2 -2.94 0.53 -13.37
CA GLN A 2 -3.03 -0.88 -13.75
C GLN A 2 -4.24 -1.47 -13.02
N TYR A 3 -5.13 -2.11 -13.78
CA TYR A 3 -6.37 -2.67 -13.28
C TYR A 3 -6.37 -4.19 -13.43
N ASP A 4 -7.01 -4.88 -12.48
CA ASP A 4 -7.42 -6.26 -12.68
C ASP A 4 -8.59 -6.31 -13.69
N SER A 5 -8.68 -7.39 -14.46
CA SER A 5 -9.77 -7.64 -15.40
C SER A 5 -11.13 -7.91 -14.73
N LYS A 6 -11.18 -8.10 -13.43
CA LYS A 6 -12.41 -8.38 -12.68
C LYS A 6 -13.32 -7.15 -12.64
N LYS A 7 -14.62 -7.37 -12.87
CA LYS A 7 -15.65 -6.32 -12.82
C LYS A 7 -15.76 -5.65 -11.44
N SER A 8 -15.56 -6.41 -10.36
CA SER A 8 -15.61 -5.94 -8.98
C SER A 8 -14.67 -6.75 -8.09
N GLY A 9 -14.17 -6.13 -7.03
CA GLY A 9 -13.24 -6.77 -6.10
C GLY A 9 -11.82 -6.98 -6.64
N GLY A 10 -11.52 -6.40 -7.81
CA GLY A 10 -10.17 -6.39 -8.37
C GLY A 10 -9.26 -5.36 -7.70
N VAL A 11 -7.96 -5.53 -7.86
CA VAL A 11 -6.96 -4.58 -7.39
C VAL A 11 -6.73 -3.49 -8.42
N THR A 12 -6.47 -2.27 -7.95
CA THR A 12 -5.97 -1.17 -8.77
C THR A 12 -4.61 -0.74 -8.27
N MET A 13 -3.62 -0.69 -9.14
CA MET A 13 -2.31 -0.14 -8.83
C MET A 13 -2.12 1.19 -9.55
N SER A 14 -1.72 2.22 -8.79
CA SER A 14 -1.40 3.54 -9.31
C SER A 14 0.10 3.74 -9.32
N HIS A 15 0.65 4.06 -10.47
CA HIS A 15 2.07 4.36 -10.62
C HIS A 15 2.26 5.85 -10.82
N LEU A 16 3.08 6.46 -9.99
CA LEU A 16 3.35 7.89 -10.02
C LEU A 16 4.86 8.14 -10.05
N ARG A 17 5.30 8.99 -10.94
CA ARG A 17 6.69 9.41 -11.07
C ARG A 17 6.80 10.93 -11.03
N PHE A 18 7.79 11.39 -10.29
CA PHE A 18 8.16 12.80 -10.23
C PHE A 18 9.63 12.94 -10.62
N GLY A 19 9.97 14.05 -11.23
CA GLY A 19 11.35 14.35 -11.59
C GLY A 19 11.54 15.82 -11.94
N LYS A 20 12.74 16.33 -11.72
CA LYS A 20 13.16 17.69 -12.14
C LYS A 20 13.33 17.80 -13.66
N SER A 21 13.58 16.66 -14.32
CA SER A 21 13.68 16.56 -15.77
C SER A 21 12.40 16.00 -16.38
N PRO A 22 12.04 16.37 -17.62
CA PRO A 22 10.86 15.83 -18.30
C PRO A 22 10.89 14.29 -18.37
N ILE A 23 9.78 13.66 -18.00
CA ILE A 23 9.59 12.22 -18.12
C ILE A 23 9.04 11.93 -19.51
N LYS A 24 9.87 11.30 -20.36
CA LYS A 24 9.56 11.12 -21.79
C LYS A 24 8.88 9.78 -22.11
N SER A 25 8.76 8.85 -21.18
CA SER A 25 8.18 7.54 -21.42
C SER A 25 7.17 7.14 -20.34
N THR A 26 6.15 6.37 -20.77
CA THR A 26 5.03 5.92 -19.93
C THR A 26 5.18 4.43 -19.65
N TYR A 27 6.05 4.04 -18.73
CA TYR A 27 6.17 2.64 -18.26
C TYR A 27 5.76 2.53 -16.80
N TYR A 28 5.36 1.34 -16.39
CA TYR A 28 5.06 1.04 -15.00
C TYR A 28 6.30 1.13 -14.12
N VAL A 29 6.10 1.55 -12.87
CA VAL A 29 7.17 1.61 -11.87
C VAL A 29 7.34 0.21 -11.30
N SER A 30 8.46 -0.43 -11.59
CA SER A 30 8.81 -1.77 -11.08
C SER A 30 9.56 -1.72 -9.74
N LYS A 31 10.19 -0.58 -9.43
CA LYS A 31 10.90 -0.32 -8.17
C LYS A 31 10.65 1.11 -7.74
N ALA A 32 9.92 1.28 -6.66
CA ALA A 32 9.48 2.57 -6.14
C ALA A 32 10.25 3.00 -4.90
N ASN A 33 10.42 4.30 -4.71
CA ASN A 33 10.97 4.86 -3.47
C ASN A 33 9.96 4.81 -2.33
N PHE A 34 8.66 4.80 -2.68
CA PHE A 34 7.54 4.74 -1.77
C PHE A 34 6.44 3.85 -2.35
N VAL A 35 5.92 2.93 -1.54
CA VAL A 35 4.75 2.09 -1.86
C VAL A 35 3.74 2.23 -0.73
N ALA A 36 2.47 2.35 -1.06
CA ALA A 36 1.38 2.40 -0.09
C ALA A 36 0.37 1.26 -0.33
N CYS A 37 0.08 0.50 0.71
CA CYS A 37 -0.98 -0.47 0.77
C CYS A 37 -2.22 0.16 1.43
N HIS A 38 -3.20 0.54 0.62
CA HIS A 38 -4.41 1.21 1.12
C HIS A 38 -5.42 0.24 1.76
N ASN A 39 -5.32 -1.06 1.46
CA ASN A 39 -6.16 -2.10 2.05
C ASN A 39 -5.28 -3.23 2.58
N PRO A 40 -5.26 -3.49 3.90
CA PRO A 40 -4.39 -4.49 4.50
C PRO A 40 -4.63 -5.90 3.97
N SER A 41 -5.84 -6.23 3.50
CA SER A 41 -6.13 -7.53 2.89
C SER A 41 -5.36 -7.82 1.60
N TYR A 42 -4.68 -6.81 1.03
CA TYR A 42 -3.83 -7.00 -0.14
C TYR A 42 -2.46 -7.59 0.22
N LEU A 43 -2.03 -7.49 1.48
CA LEU A 43 -0.75 -8.05 1.95
C LEU A 43 -0.72 -9.58 1.81
N ASP A 44 -1.86 -10.24 2.00
CA ASP A 44 -1.98 -11.70 1.86
C ASP A 44 -2.09 -12.15 0.39
N LYS A 45 -2.48 -11.23 -0.48
CA LYS A 45 -2.81 -11.55 -1.90
C LYS A 45 -1.71 -11.17 -2.88
N PHE A 46 -1.00 -10.09 -2.59
CA PHE A 46 -0.08 -9.46 -3.54
C PHE A 46 1.28 -9.19 -2.90
N ASP A 47 2.34 -9.44 -3.64
CA ASP A 47 3.73 -9.23 -3.20
C ASP A 47 4.20 -7.80 -3.50
N MET A 48 3.49 -6.80 -2.96
CA MET A 48 3.79 -5.39 -3.23
C MET A 48 5.03 -4.85 -2.52
N VAL A 49 5.47 -5.51 -1.46
CA VAL A 49 6.66 -5.10 -0.71
C VAL A 49 7.92 -5.22 -1.55
N GLN A 50 7.97 -6.20 -2.45
CA GLN A 50 9.08 -6.42 -3.39
C GLN A 50 9.28 -5.24 -4.35
N ASP A 51 8.26 -4.40 -4.55
CA ASP A 51 8.34 -3.23 -5.42
C ASP A 51 9.04 -2.04 -4.76
N VAL A 52 9.28 -2.09 -3.44
CA VAL A 52 10.02 -1.04 -2.72
C VAL A 52 11.51 -1.17 -2.96
N LYS A 53 12.17 -0.07 -3.36
CA LYS A 53 13.64 0.00 -3.45
C LYS A 53 14.29 -0.17 -2.08
N PRO A 54 15.51 -0.74 -2.00
CA PRO A 54 16.28 -0.74 -0.77
C PRO A 54 16.35 0.66 -0.12
N GLY A 55 16.08 0.73 1.19
CA GLY A 55 15.99 2.00 1.93
C GLY A 55 14.74 2.82 1.66
N GLY A 56 13.82 2.33 0.82
CA GLY A 56 12.55 2.98 0.52
C GLY A 56 11.56 2.94 1.70
N ALA A 57 10.37 3.48 1.47
CA ALA A 57 9.31 3.53 2.47
C ALA A 57 8.10 2.69 2.04
N PHE A 58 7.52 1.97 2.98
CA PHE A 58 6.31 1.18 2.82
C PHE A 58 5.26 1.63 3.84
N LEU A 59 4.14 2.18 3.38
CA LEU A 59 3.02 2.63 4.20
C LEU A 59 1.87 1.63 4.12
N ILE A 60 1.30 1.27 5.26
CA ILE A 60 0.15 0.37 5.36
C ILE A 60 -1.00 1.11 6.04
N ASN A 61 -2.17 1.14 5.41
CA ASN A 61 -3.39 1.61 6.04
C ASN A 61 -4.00 0.49 6.87
N CYS A 62 -3.70 0.46 8.15
CA CYS A 62 -4.17 -0.58 9.07
C CYS A 62 -4.21 -0.07 10.53
N PRO A 63 -4.94 -0.75 11.42
CA PRO A 63 -5.00 -0.38 12.83
C PRO A 63 -3.77 -0.82 13.65
N TYR A 64 -2.84 -1.55 13.06
CA TYR A 64 -1.68 -2.10 13.77
C TYR A 64 -0.57 -1.05 13.85
N ASP A 65 -0.22 -0.63 15.05
CA ASP A 65 0.71 0.46 15.30
C ASP A 65 2.03 0.05 16.00
N THR A 66 2.22 -1.25 16.15
CA THR A 66 3.47 -1.86 16.67
C THR A 66 3.92 -3.02 15.78
N ALA A 67 5.20 -3.39 15.88
CA ALA A 67 5.75 -4.51 15.13
C ALA A 67 5.08 -5.84 15.52
N GLU A 68 4.78 -6.02 16.79
CA GLU A 68 4.14 -7.23 17.32
C GLU A 68 2.71 -7.38 16.80
N ALA A 69 1.96 -6.28 16.75
CA ALA A 69 0.59 -6.27 16.23
C ALA A 69 0.56 -6.48 14.71
N LEU A 70 1.56 -5.95 13.98
CA LEU A 70 1.65 -6.08 12.53
C LEU A 70 2.20 -7.45 12.07
N ASP A 71 3.04 -8.09 12.89
CA ASP A 71 3.76 -9.32 12.52
C ASP A 71 2.86 -10.45 11.98
N PRO A 72 1.71 -10.79 12.59
CA PRO A 72 0.85 -11.85 12.09
C PRO A 72 0.21 -11.56 10.71
N HIS A 73 0.22 -10.29 10.30
CA HIS A 73 -0.43 -9.81 9.08
C HIS A 73 0.54 -9.58 7.91
N LEU A 74 1.83 -9.86 8.11
CA LEU A 74 2.84 -9.78 7.06
C LEU A 74 3.33 -11.18 6.68
N PRO A 75 3.32 -11.54 5.39
CA PRO A 75 3.94 -12.78 4.91
C PRO A 75 5.43 -12.86 5.25
N ALA A 76 5.93 -14.08 5.47
CA ALA A 76 7.33 -14.30 5.82
C ALA A 76 8.31 -13.71 4.80
N ASP A 77 8.01 -13.83 3.50
CA ASP A 77 8.87 -13.27 2.46
C ASP A 77 8.85 -11.74 2.44
N ALA A 78 7.72 -11.10 2.77
CA ALA A 78 7.64 -9.65 2.94
C ALA A 78 8.51 -9.19 4.12
N LYS A 79 8.45 -9.87 5.27
CA LYS A 79 9.30 -9.60 6.45
C LYS A 79 10.78 -9.72 6.12
N LYS A 80 11.20 -10.81 5.45
CA LYS A 80 12.59 -11.01 4.99
C LYS A 80 13.05 -9.87 4.08
N TYR A 81 12.20 -9.50 3.11
CA TYR A 81 12.53 -8.43 2.17
C TYR A 81 12.70 -7.09 2.89
N ILE A 82 11.77 -6.74 3.78
CA ILE A 82 11.83 -5.52 4.60
C ILE A 82 13.15 -5.46 5.39
N ALA A 83 13.47 -6.52 6.14
CA ALA A 83 14.66 -6.56 6.98
C ALA A 83 15.97 -6.54 6.17
N LYS A 84 16.03 -7.33 5.06
CA LYS A 84 17.20 -7.41 4.18
C LYS A 84 17.50 -6.08 3.49
N ASN A 85 16.47 -5.40 3.01
CA ASN A 85 16.59 -4.19 2.20
C ASN A 85 16.45 -2.89 3.01
N LYS A 86 16.38 -2.99 4.34
CA LYS A 86 16.24 -1.82 5.25
C LYS A 86 15.06 -0.92 4.85
N ILE A 87 13.92 -1.55 4.52
CA ILE A 87 12.70 -0.81 4.18
C ILE A 87 12.16 -0.16 5.45
N ARG A 88 11.84 1.12 5.37
CA ARG A 88 11.15 1.85 6.45
C ARG A 88 9.68 1.54 6.38
N VAL A 89 9.13 0.94 7.44
CA VAL A 89 7.71 0.57 7.51
C VAL A 89 6.95 1.59 8.30
N TYR A 90 5.81 2.01 7.77
CA TYR A 90 4.90 2.97 8.40
C TYR A 90 3.49 2.43 8.40
N THR A 91 2.73 2.76 9.42
CA THR A 91 1.30 2.44 9.52
C THR A 91 0.48 3.67 9.84
N ILE A 92 -0.78 3.66 9.43
CA ILE A 92 -1.78 4.67 9.75
C ILE A 92 -3.17 4.05 9.67
N ASP A 93 -4.02 4.25 10.68
CA ASP A 93 -5.44 3.88 10.58
C ASP A 93 -6.26 5.05 10.02
N ALA A 94 -6.16 5.23 8.71
CA ALA A 94 -6.85 6.30 8.01
C ALA A 94 -8.39 6.14 8.05
N ILE A 95 -8.88 4.91 8.23
CA ILE A 95 -10.32 4.63 8.34
C ILE A 95 -10.86 5.13 9.68
N ALA A 96 -10.18 4.79 10.78
CA ALA A 96 -10.55 5.28 12.11
C ALA A 96 -10.48 6.82 12.18
N ILE A 97 -9.38 7.40 11.66
CA ILE A 97 -9.20 8.86 11.59
C ILE A 97 -10.34 9.52 10.80
N ALA A 98 -10.67 9.01 9.61
CA ALA A 98 -11.73 9.58 8.79
C ALA A 98 -13.10 9.50 9.47
N ARG A 99 -13.39 8.42 10.19
CA ARG A 99 -14.64 8.24 10.95
C ARG A 99 -14.71 9.19 12.14
N GLU A 100 -13.64 9.35 12.90
CA GLU A 100 -13.53 10.27 14.03
C GLU A 100 -13.83 11.72 13.61
N ILE A 101 -13.30 12.13 12.46
CA ILE A 101 -13.50 13.49 11.90
C ILE A 101 -14.92 13.67 11.31
N GLY A 102 -15.62 12.56 11.02
CA GLY A 102 -16.96 12.59 10.39
C GLY A 102 -16.91 12.49 8.86
N LEU A 103 -15.79 12.10 8.27
CA LEU A 103 -15.63 11.87 6.83
C LEU A 103 -16.10 10.47 6.38
N GLY A 104 -16.54 9.61 7.32
CA GLY A 104 -16.94 8.23 7.05
C GLY A 104 -15.76 7.39 6.55
N ASN A 105 -15.88 6.84 5.35
CA ASN A 105 -14.81 6.02 4.74
C ASN A 105 -13.91 6.81 3.77
N ARG A 106 -13.95 8.14 3.80
CA ARG A 106 -13.15 9.00 2.89
C ARG A 106 -11.76 9.23 3.46
N THR A 107 -10.83 8.37 3.14
CA THR A 107 -9.47 8.36 3.66
C THR A 107 -8.47 9.15 2.81
N ASN A 108 -8.90 9.70 1.67
CA ASN A 108 -8.01 10.27 0.66
C ASN A 108 -7.09 11.37 1.23
N ALA A 109 -7.65 12.35 1.96
CA ALA A 109 -6.87 13.46 2.51
C ALA A 109 -5.85 12.99 3.56
N VAL A 110 -6.24 12.02 4.41
CA VAL A 110 -5.36 11.41 5.41
C VAL A 110 -4.17 10.71 4.75
N LEU A 111 -4.45 9.83 3.78
CA LEU A 111 -3.41 9.04 3.11
C LEU A 111 -2.52 9.91 2.22
N GLN A 112 -3.07 10.93 1.57
CA GLN A 112 -2.29 11.87 0.77
C GLN A 112 -1.33 12.70 1.64
N ALA A 113 -1.77 13.14 2.83
CA ALA A 113 -0.92 13.84 3.78
C ALA A 113 0.23 12.95 4.27
N ALA A 114 -0.08 11.72 4.68
CA ALA A 114 0.93 10.73 5.06
C ALA A 114 1.94 10.48 3.92
N PHE A 115 1.47 10.39 2.66
CA PHE A 115 2.35 10.27 1.49
C PHE A 115 3.33 11.43 1.39
N PHE A 116 2.88 12.68 1.42
CA PHE A 116 3.78 13.83 1.30
C PHE A 116 4.80 13.90 2.43
N LYS A 117 4.40 13.59 3.66
CA LYS A 117 5.32 13.51 4.79
C LYS A 117 6.42 12.46 4.57
N LEU A 118 6.06 11.26 4.11
CA LEU A 118 6.97 10.13 4.00
C LEU A 118 7.82 10.14 2.73
N ALA A 119 7.25 10.57 1.62
CA ALA A 119 7.93 10.61 0.33
C ALA A 119 8.93 11.77 0.19
N LYS A 120 8.80 12.81 1.03
CA LYS A 120 9.70 13.98 1.10
C LYS A 120 9.99 14.62 -0.26
N ILE A 121 8.96 14.74 -1.10
CA ILE A 121 9.05 15.31 -2.44
C ILE A 121 9.12 16.84 -2.37
N LEU A 122 8.43 17.41 -1.40
CA LEU A 122 8.38 18.83 -1.06
C LEU A 122 8.70 19.01 0.44
N PRO A 123 9.09 20.20 0.88
CA PRO A 123 9.05 20.54 2.29
C PRO A 123 7.67 20.25 2.88
N GLU A 124 7.59 19.68 4.08
CA GLU A 124 6.33 19.22 4.68
C GLU A 124 5.33 20.37 4.82
N GLU A 125 5.79 21.55 5.25
CA GLU A 125 4.97 22.73 5.42
C GLU A 125 4.35 23.20 4.10
N ASP A 126 5.13 23.23 3.01
CA ASP A 126 4.63 23.60 1.68
C ASP A 126 3.59 22.60 1.18
N ALA A 127 3.84 21.29 1.35
CA ALA A 127 2.91 20.25 0.95
C ALA A 127 1.58 20.37 1.69
N VAL A 128 1.61 20.59 3.00
CA VAL A 128 0.42 20.80 3.83
C VAL A 128 -0.35 22.04 3.39
N ASN A 129 0.34 23.16 3.15
CA ASN A 129 -0.30 24.40 2.70
C ASN A 129 -0.97 24.21 1.34
N TYR A 130 -0.30 23.62 0.36
CA TYR A 130 -0.88 23.32 -0.95
C TYR A 130 -2.09 22.38 -0.85
N MET A 131 -2.05 21.37 0.01
CA MET A 131 -3.20 20.50 0.23
C MET A 131 -4.38 21.26 0.82
N LYS A 132 -4.16 22.11 1.83
CA LYS A 132 -5.21 22.92 2.46
C LYS A 132 -5.82 23.92 1.47
N ASP A 133 -5.03 24.53 0.62
CA ASP A 133 -5.52 25.45 -0.41
C ASP A 133 -6.31 24.74 -1.52
N ALA A 134 -5.86 23.55 -1.94
CA ALA A 134 -6.60 22.71 -2.86
C ALA A 134 -7.96 22.26 -2.26
N ILE A 135 -7.99 21.95 -0.96
CA ILE A 135 -9.23 21.63 -0.23
C ILE A 135 -10.19 22.83 -0.21
N ARG A 136 -9.71 24.03 0.10
CA ARG A 136 -10.54 25.26 0.08
C ARG A 136 -11.12 25.52 -1.30
N THR A 137 -10.31 25.37 -2.34
CA THR A 137 -10.73 25.55 -3.73
C THR A 137 -11.77 24.51 -4.16
N THR A 138 -11.53 23.25 -3.83
CA THR A 138 -12.38 22.13 -4.28
C THR A 138 -13.71 22.03 -3.51
N TYR A 139 -13.63 22.24 -2.20
CA TYR A 139 -14.78 22.03 -1.30
C TYR A 139 -15.42 23.32 -0.77
N GLY A 140 -14.88 24.51 -1.08
CA GLY A 140 -15.42 25.78 -0.59
C GLY A 140 -16.90 25.98 -0.86
N ARG A 141 -17.38 25.57 -2.04
CA ARG A 141 -18.80 25.63 -2.40
C ARG A 141 -19.71 24.67 -1.60
N LYS A 142 -19.13 23.68 -0.92
CA LYS A 142 -19.86 22.68 -0.09
C LYS A 142 -20.01 23.13 1.36
N GLY A 143 -19.48 24.29 1.72
CA GLY A 143 -19.57 24.91 3.04
C GLY A 143 -18.34 24.64 3.92
N GLU A 144 -18.12 25.56 4.85
CA GLU A 144 -16.94 25.55 5.74
C GLU A 144 -16.77 24.29 6.56
N LYS A 145 -17.87 23.67 6.98
CA LYS A 145 -17.84 22.42 7.73
C LYS A 145 -17.06 21.33 6.97
N ILE A 146 -17.35 21.17 5.67
CA ILE A 146 -16.71 20.15 4.83
C ILE A 146 -15.24 20.52 4.60
N VAL A 147 -14.92 21.78 4.39
CA VAL A 147 -13.53 22.27 4.25
C VAL A 147 -12.74 21.95 5.51
N ASN A 148 -13.26 22.30 6.68
CA ASN A 148 -12.59 22.09 7.97
C ASN A 148 -12.38 20.62 8.29
N MET A 149 -13.34 19.75 8.00
CA MET A 149 -13.18 18.30 8.16
C MET A 149 -12.04 17.75 7.30
N ASN A 150 -11.91 18.21 6.04
CA ASN A 150 -10.83 17.76 5.17
C ASN A 150 -9.47 18.36 5.58
N ILE A 151 -9.41 19.58 6.10
CA ILE A 151 -8.20 20.17 6.67
C ILE A 151 -7.75 19.37 7.90
N GLN A 152 -8.66 19.03 8.82
CA GLN A 152 -8.37 18.17 9.97
C GLN A 152 -7.84 16.80 9.54
N ALA A 153 -8.34 16.25 8.44
CA ALA A 153 -7.85 14.99 7.89
C ALA A 153 -6.40 15.09 7.38
N VAL A 154 -6.01 16.23 6.81
CA VAL A 154 -4.60 16.49 6.43
C VAL A 154 -3.73 16.54 7.66
N ASP A 155 -4.10 17.32 8.67
CA ASP A 155 -3.32 17.47 9.90
C ASP A 155 -3.17 16.11 10.62
N ALA A 156 -4.25 15.36 10.76
CA ALA A 156 -4.22 14.02 11.34
C ALA A 156 -3.37 13.02 10.54
N GLY A 157 -3.36 13.12 9.21
CA GLY A 157 -2.51 12.29 8.34
C GLY A 157 -1.02 12.54 8.55
N ILE A 158 -0.65 13.78 8.86
CA ILE A 158 0.73 14.14 9.24
C ILE A 158 1.06 13.63 10.65
N GLU A 159 0.17 13.86 11.62
CA GLU A 159 0.46 13.57 13.03
C GLU A 159 0.39 12.09 13.38
N LYS A 160 -0.61 11.37 12.86
CA LYS A 160 -0.96 10.01 13.30
C LYS A 160 -0.24 8.91 12.51
N VAL A 161 0.57 9.22 11.49
CA VAL A 161 1.40 8.22 10.83
C VAL A 161 2.54 7.78 11.76
N LYS A 162 2.71 6.46 11.93
CA LYS A 162 3.68 5.86 12.84
C LYS A 162 4.74 5.08 12.08
N GLU A 163 5.99 5.20 12.48
CA GLU A 163 7.08 4.35 12.02
C GLU A 163 7.14 3.09 12.88
N ILE A 164 7.24 1.95 12.22
CA ILE A 164 7.35 0.64 12.87
C ILE A 164 8.83 0.25 12.92
N ALA A 165 9.36 0.06 14.11
CA ALA A 165 10.71 -0.46 14.29
C ALA A 165 10.77 -1.91 13.80
N VAL A 166 11.53 -2.16 12.72
CA VAL A 166 11.66 -3.49 12.11
C VAL A 166 12.45 -4.40 13.07
N PRO A 167 11.84 -5.46 13.62
CA PRO A 167 12.51 -6.31 14.59
C PRO A 167 13.52 -7.24 13.92
N ALA A 168 14.55 -7.64 14.68
CA ALA A 168 15.59 -8.54 14.17
C ALA A 168 15.03 -9.91 13.73
N SER A 169 13.94 -10.36 14.34
CA SER A 169 13.23 -11.60 14.00
C SER A 169 12.74 -11.65 12.55
N TRP A 170 12.48 -10.50 11.92
CA TRP A 170 12.07 -10.46 10.51
C TRP A 170 13.18 -10.84 9.52
N LYS A 171 14.43 -10.96 9.95
CA LYS A 171 15.50 -11.51 9.11
C LYS A 171 15.32 -13.00 8.84
N THR A 172 14.81 -13.72 9.84
CA THR A 172 14.55 -15.16 9.81
C THR A 172 13.16 -15.46 10.38
N PRO A 173 12.08 -14.95 9.75
CA PRO A 173 10.74 -15.18 10.27
C PRO A 173 10.36 -16.65 10.17
N ALA A 174 9.43 -17.08 11.03
CA ALA A 174 8.80 -18.39 10.87
C ALA A 174 8.14 -18.49 9.49
N PRO A 175 8.13 -19.66 8.86
CA PRO A 175 7.44 -19.86 7.60
C PRO A 175 5.94 -19.58 7.77
N ASP A 176 5.32 -19.08 6.72
CA ASP A 176 3.87 -18.90 6.71
C ASP A 176 3.16 -20.24 6.86
N ALA A 177 1.95 -20.20 7.40
CA ALA A 177 1.11 -21.39 7.43
C ALA A 177 0.94 -21.96 6.01
N PRO A 178 0.97 -23.28 5.82
CA PRO A 178 0.78 -23.87 4.51
C PRO A 178 -0.56 -23.42 3.92
N ALA A 179 -0.55 -23.11 2.63
CA ALA A 179 -1.77 -22.79 1.90
C ALA A 179 -2.77 -23.96 2.05
N GLN A 180 -4.04 -23.65 2.22
CA GLN A 180 -5.06 -24.66 2.29
C GLN A 180 -5.04 -25.52 1.02
N ALA A 181 -4.86 -26.83 1.19
CA ALA A 181 -4.84 -27.75 0.06
C ALA A 181 -6.17 -27.73 -0.69
N LEU A 182 -6.09 -27.77 -2.01
CA LEU A 182 -7.27 -27.87 -2.84
C LEU A 182 -7.94 -29.22 -2.61
N THR A 183 -9.23 -29.22 -2.27
CA THR A 183 -10.04 -30.41 -2.05
C THR A 183 -11.02 -30.63 -3.18
N GLY A 184 -11.22 -31.87 -3.61
CA GLY A 184 -12.10 -32.21 -4.73
C GLY A 184 -11.52 -31.89 -6.12
N GLY A 185 -12.28 -32.22 -7.16
CA GLY A 185 -11.85 -32.00 -8.54
C GLY A 185 -10.87 -33.07 -9.08
N LEU A 186 -10.55 -32.94 -10.36
CA LEU A 186 -9.61 -33.81 -11.06
C LEU A 186 -8.17 -33.31 -10.82
N ASP A 187 -7.19 -34.22 -10.78
CA ASP A 187 -5.80 -33.86 -10.47
C ASP A 187 -5.19 -32.84 -11.44
N HIS A 188 -5.49 -32.96 -12.74
CA HIS A 188 -5.04 -31.98 -13.72
C HIS A 188 -5.67 -30.58 -13.52
N ALA A 189 -6.89 -30.52 -12.97
CA ALA A 189 -7.53 -29.25 -12.65
C ALA A 189 -6.87 -28.59 -11.42
N LYS A 190 -6.50 -29.39 -10.41
CA LYS A 190 -5.72 -28.90 -9.26
C LYS A 190 -4.37 -28.37 -9.70
N ASP A 191 -3.68 -29.12 -10.54
CA ASP A 191 -2.37 -28.75 -11.07
C ASP A 191 -2.43 -27.43 -11.84
N PHE A 192 -3.44 -27.25 -12.69
CA PHE A 192 -3.69 -25.97 -13.38
C PHE A 192 -3.96 -24.82 -12.40
N VAL A 193 -4.80 -25.05 -11.39
CA VAL A 193 -5.10 -24.02 -10.38
C VAL A 193 -3.85 -23.61 -9.63
N GLU A 194 -3.07 -24.55 -9.13
CA GLU A 194 -1.87 -24.28 -8.31
C GLU A 194 -0.74 -23.64 -9.12
N LYS A 195 -0.45 -24.19 -10.31
CA LYS A 195 0.71 -23.77 -11.11
C LYS A 195 0.45 -22.53 -11.97
N MET A 196 -0.80 -22.25 -12.31
CA MET A 196 -1.15 -21.17 -13.21
C MET A 196 -2.11 -20.16 -12.60
N LEU A 197 -3.30 -20.59 -12.16
CA LEU A 197 -4.35 -19.69 -11.73
C LEU A 197 -3.98 -18.92 -10.46
N VAL A 198 -3.37 -19.59 -9.48
CA VAL A 198 -2.94 -18.96 -8.22
C VAL A 198 -1.86 -17.90 -8.48
N PRO A 199 -0.76 -18.16 -9.20
CA PRO A 199 0.22 -17.14 -9.56
C PRO A 199 -0.38 -15.96 -10.35
N VAL A 200 -1.25 -16.23 -11.33
CA VAL A 200 -1.91 -15.18 -12.12
C VAL A 200 -2.79 -14.30 -11.22
N ASN A 201 -3.57 -14.90 -10.32
CA ASN A 201 -4.40 -14.15 -9.38
C ASN A 201 -3.58 -13.32 -8.36
N LYS A 202 -2.34 -13.72 -8.11
CA LYS A 202 -1.37 -12.96 -7.30
C LYS A 202 -0.61 -11.89 -8.08
N MET A 203 -0.99 -11.62 -9.33
CA MET A 203 -0.28 -10.70 -10.23
C MET A 203 1.18 -11.11 -10.48
N GLN A 204 1.45 -12.40 -10.52
CA GLN A 204 2.78 -12.99 -10.73
C GLN A 204 2.90 -13.74 -12.06
N GLY A 205 1.98 -13.48 -13.01
CA GLY A 205 1.96 -14.11 -14.32
C GLY A 205 3.28 -13.96 -15.08
N ASP A 206 3.94 -12.82 -14.96
CA ASP A 206 5.25 -12.56 -15.61
C ASP A 206 6.39 -13.45 -15.11
N LYS A 207 6.21 -14.12 -13.98
CA LYS A 207 7.18 -15.08 -13.41
C LYS A 207 6.98 -16.50 -13.95
N LEU A 208 5.87 -16.74 -14.65
CA LEU A 208 5.57 -18.07 -15.20
C LEU A 208 6.40 -18.30 -16.47
N PRO A 209 6.96 -19.51 -16.64
CA PRO A 209 7.60 -19.88 -17.90
C PRO A 209 6.55 -20.03 -19.00
N VAL A 210 6.94 -19.84 -20.27
CA VAL A 210 6.05 -20.02 -21.44
C VAL A 210 5.44 -21.42 -21.46
N SER A 211 6.16 -22.43 -20.97
CA SER A 211 5.68 -23.82 -20.87
C SER A 211 4.59 -24.04 -19.80
N ALA A 212 4.23 -23.02 -19.02
CA ALA A 212 3.11 -23.12 -18.07
C ALA A 212 1.75 -22.97 -18.76
N PHE A 213 1.75 -22.49 -19.99
CA PHE A 213 0.59 -22.30 -20.87
C PHE A 213 0.55 -23.42 -21.93
#